data_ebf8d74de8c26c5e5191a01acfb46929
#
_entry.id   ebf8d74de8c26c5e5191a01acfb46929
#
_cell.length_a   1.000
_cell.length_b   1.000
_cell.length_c   1.000
_cell.angle_alpha   90.00
_cell.angle_beta   90.00
_cell.angle_gamma   90.00
#
_symmetry.space_group_name_H-M   'P 1'
#
loop_
_entity.id
_entity.type
_entity.pdbx_description
1 polymer ?
#
loop_
_entity_poly.entity_id
_entity_poly.type
_entity_poly.pdbx_seq_one_letter_code
_entity_poly.pdbx_strand_id
1 'polypeptide(L)'
;MEEISIILIENDDLEKISHMIPDELNEGKDSKDNIILAAKGTEDIIMGIVVFREYSRNMEIVWCYVEPEFRRMGICSAMMQRMIETVQKSDYFTGVCAQYMKLGNEIISEVLKTVGFEVEEQEWPVYTFKLNEAIGLQLFTINKKMFKDRICSIGECEDITKKRFSNKLMVSNEINPIELPIMWEKYDQQLSKVYLESDGEISAIVLIEKKKDYMEVAFAYVNDNPYAFPYMIGSIFAEAHSRYMDYPENVLVTSLDDTVDKLLLYFVPSARQTLMYYAHI
;
A
#
# COMPACT_ATOMS: atom_id res chain seq x y z
N MET A 1 23.46 29.05 12.16
CA MET A 1 22.82 27.78 11.75
C MET A 1 23.88 26.71 11.96
N GLU A 2 23.58 25.69 12.74
CA GLU A 2 24.46 24.55 12.88
C GLU A 2 24.63 23.90 11.51
N GLU A 3 25.82 23.40 11.22
CA GLU A 3 26.15 22.76 9.95
C GLU A 3 25.44 21.40 9.89
N ILE A 4 24.44 21.28 9.03
CA ILE A 4 23.68 20.04 8.84
C ILE A 4 24.32 19.31 7.65
N SER A 5 24.73 18.06 7.86
CA SER A 5 25.22 17.18 6.81
C SER A 5 24.16 16.12 6.47
N ILE A 6 23.93 15.88 5.18
CA ILE A 6 23.07 14.79 4.72
C ILE A 6 23.95 13.59 4.37
N ILE A 7 23.74 12.50 5.08
CA ILE A 7 24.53 11.27 4.96
C ILE A 7 23.66 10.10 4.52
N LEU A 8 24.26 9.13 3.84
CA LEU A 8 23.66 7.82 3.58
C LEU A 8 23.85 6.95 4.83
N ILE A 9 22.81 6.31 5.30
CA ILE A 9 22.88 5.37 6.42
C ILE A 9 23.31 4.00 5.89
N GLU A 10 24.36 3.47 6.50
CA GLU A 10 24.83 2.10 6.26
C GLU A 10 24.28 1.15 7.34
N ASN A 11 24.39 -0.15 7.09
CA ASN A 11 23.81 -1.19 7.96
C ASN A 11 24.23 -1.07 9.43
N ASP A 12 25.47 -0.63 9.69
CA ASP A 12 26.03 -0.48 11.05
C ASP A 12 25.41 0.68 11.84
N ASP A 13 24.77 1.62 11.17
CA ASP A 13 24.12 2.79 11.79
C ASP A 13 22.60 2.64 11.93
N LEU A 14 21.99 1.57 11.40
CA LEU A 14 20.54 1.34 11.46
C LEU A 14 20.00 1.28 12.89
N GLU A 15 20.77 0.75 13.83
CA GLU A 15 20.37 0.67 15.24
C GLU A 15 20.12 2.07 15.85
N LYS A 16 20.88 3.07 15.43
CA LYS A 16 20.77 4.45 15.94
C LYS A 16 19.47 5.15 15.50
N ILE A 17 18.90 4.72 14.39
CA ILE A 17 17.70 5.32 13.79
C ILE A 17 16.48 4.42 13.85
N SER A 18 16.58 3.26 14.51
CA SER A 18 15.50 2.25 14.56
C SER A 18 14.18 2.82 15.09
N HIS A 19 14.23 3.75 16.05
CA HIS A 19 13.05 4.42 16.60
C HIS A 19 12.38 5.42 15.63
N MET A 20 13.08 5.82 14.56
CA MET A 20 12.58 6.74 13.53
C MET A 20 11.92 6.01 12.35
N ILE A 21 12.13 4.70 12.25
CA ILE A 21 11.68 3.87 11.13
C ILE A 21 10.55 2.96 11.61
N PRO A 22 9.41 2.90 10.92
CA PRO A 22 8.38 1.91 11.19
C PRO A 22 8.94 0.48 11.06
N ASP A 23 8.47 -0.44 11.91
CA ASP A 23 8.97 -1.82 11.92
C ASP A 23 8.81 -2.50 10.53
N GLU A 24 7.76 -2.15 9.78
CA GLU A 24 7.53 -2.70 8.43
C GLU A 24 8.65 -2.38 7.43
N LEU A 25 9.31 -1.23 7.61
CA LEU A 25 10.44 -0.82 6.77
C LEU A 25 11.78 -1.36 7.29
N ASN A 26 11.81 -1.82 8.56
CA ASN A 26 12.99 -2.42 9.19
C ASN A 26 13.04 -3.93 9.02
N GLU A 27 11.88 -4.60 9.05
CA GLU A 27 11.75 -6.05 9.06
C GLU A 27 11.13 -6.54 7.73
N GLY A 28 11.88 -7.26 6.91
CA GLY A 28 11.34 -7.90 5.72
C GLY A 28 12.30 -7.96 4.53
N LYS A 29 11.89 -8.65 3.48
CA LYS A 29 12.65 -8.76 2.22
C LYS A 29 12.96 -7.39 1.61
N ASP A 30 12.02 -6.47 1.75
CA ASP A 30 12.10 -5.12 1.18
C ASP A 30 13.04 -4.18 1.95
N SER A 31 13.45 -4.53 3.18
CA SER A 31 14.36 -3.69 3.97
C SER A 31 15.74 -3.53 3.33
N LYS A 32 16.17 -4.51 2.51
CA LYS A 32 17.47 -4.47 1.81
C LYS A 32 17.50 -3.51 0.63
N ASP A 33 16.33 -3.15 0.10
CA ASP A 33 16.18 -2.27 -1.07
C ASP A 33 15.92 -0.83 -0.66
N ASN A 34 15.82 -0.57 0.65
CA ASN A 34 15.63 0.78 1.18
C ASN A 34 16.95 1.57 1.18
N ILE A 35 16.89 2.77 0.65
CA ILE A 35 17.95 3.77 0.73
C ILE A 35 17.55 4.80 1.76
N ILE A 36 18.36 4.98 2.80
CA ILE A 36 18.03 5.87 3.91
C ILE A 36 19.02 7.03 3.92
N LEU A 37 18.50 8.23 3.75
CA LEU A 37 19.24 9.46 4.00
C LEU A 37 18.91 9.98 5.39
N ALA A 38 19.92 10.42 6.11
CA ALA A 38 19.77 11.06 7.42
C ALA A 38 20.38 12.45 7.43
N ALA A 39 19.72 13.35 8.13
CA ALA A 39 20.26 14.65 8.46
C ALA A 39 20.98 14.55 9.80
N LYS A 40 22.29 14.83 9.79
CA LYS A 40 23.18 14.75 10.94
C LYS A 40 23.64 16.15 11.31
N GLY A 41 23.42 16.53 12.56
CA GLY A 41 23.89 17.78 13.16
C GLY A 41 25.26 17.64 13.79
N THR A 42 25.61 18.63 14.60
CA THR A 42 26.78 18.59 15.49
C THR A 42 26.65 17.46 16.51
N GLU A 43 27.76 16.96 17.03
CA GLU A 43 27.82 15.88 18.04
C GLU A 43 27.22 14.53 17.57
N ASP A 44 27.18 14.29 16.26
CA ASP A 44 26.68 13.04 15.65
C ASP A 44 25.19 12.76 15.88
N ILE A 45 24.41 13.79 16.24
CA ILE A 45 22.97 13.68 16.46
C ILE A 45 22.24 13.52 15.13
N ILE A 46 21.45 12.45 14.98
CA ILE A 46 20.55 12.29 13.83
C ILE A 46 19.26 13.06 14.11
N MET A 47 18.98 14.03 13.26
CA MET A 47 17.86 14.97 13.41
C MET A 47 16.61 14.50 12.67
N GLY A 48 16.77 13.64 11.67
CA GLY A 48 15.69 13.08 10.88
C GLY A 48 16.19 12.19 9.77
N ILE A 49 15.26 11.46 9.16
CA ILE A 49 15.53 10.51 8.08
C ILE A 49 14.48 10.62 6.96
N VAL A 50 14.88 10.24 5.76
CA VAL A 50 13.98 9.95 4.64
C VAL A 50 14.37 8.60 4.08
N VAL A 51 13.38 7.71 3.92
CA VAL A 51 13.54 6.38 3.34
C VAL A 51 13.03 6.42 1.91
N PHE A 52 13.86 5.95 1.01
CA PHE A 52 13.56 5.82 -0.41
C PHE A 52 13.63 4.37 -0.83
N ARG A 53 12.87 4.04 -1.88
CA ARG A 53 12.90 2.72 -2.54
C ARG A 53 12.88 2.91 -4.05
N GLU A 54 13.53 2.02 -4.78
CA GLU A 54 13.38 1.98 -6.23
C GLU A 54 11.98 1.48 -6.59
N TYR A 55 11.29 2.24 -7.45
CA TYR A 55 10.01 1.87 -8.02
C TYR A 55 9.99 2.25 -9.51
N SER A 56 10.00 1.25 -10.39
CA SER A 56 9.89 1.44 -11.86
C SER A 56 10.80 2.55 -12.43
N ARG A 57 12.09 2.53 -12.09
CA ARG A 57 13.10 3.54 -12.46
C ARG A 57 12.91 4.93 -11.81
N ASN A 58 12.03 5.06 -10.83
CA ASN A 58 11.94 6.22 -9.96
C ASN A 58 12.46 5.89 -8.56
N MET A 59 12.85 6.90 -7.84
CA MET A 59 13.08 6.79 -6.39
C MET A 59 11.81 7.22 -5.67
N GLU A 60 11.10 6.27 -5.07
CA GLU A 60 9.90 6.52 -4.28
C GLU A 60 10.25 6.90 -2.85
N ILE A 61 9.70 8.00 -2.36
CA ILE A 61 9.75 8.38 -0.94
C ILE A 61 8.69 7.53 -0.21
N VAL A 62 9.14 6.57 0.60
CA VAL A 62 8.24 5.67 1.35
C VAL A 62 8.05 6.10 2.80
N TRP A 63 8.99 6.88 3.38
CA TRP A 63 8.89 7.37 4.74
C TRP A 63 9.71 8.64 4.95
N CYS A 64 9.24 9.52 5.81
CA CYS A 64 9.98 10.69 6.28
C CYS A 64 9.68 10.94 7.75
N TYR A 65 10.72 11.08 8.55
CA TYR A 65 10.60 11.43 9.96
C TYR A 65 11.62 12.48 10.33
N VAL A 66 11.21 13.46 11.12
CA VAL A 66 12.09 14.47 11.72
C VAL A 66 11.73 14.55 13.19
N GLU A 67 12.76 14.49 14.05
CA GLU A 67 12.60 14.62 15.48
C GLU A 67 11.86 15.91 15.85
N PRO A 68 10.95 15.87 16.82
CA PRO A 68 10.06 17.00 17.14
C PRO A 68 10.78 18.33 17.35
N GLU A 69 11.92 18.29 18.02
CA GLU A 69 12.73 19.49 18.32
C GLU A 69 13.37 20.11 17.08
N PHE A 70 13.56 19.33 16.00
CA PHE A 70 14.20 19.80 14.75
C PHE A 70 13.20 20.06 13.62
N ARG A 71 11.91 19.94 13.90
CA ARG A 71 10.87 20.20 12.88
C ARG A 71 10.85 21.69 12.50
N ARG A 72 10.40 21.97 11.28
CA ARG A 72 10.32 23.31 10.66
C ARG A 72 11.68 23.99 10.43
N MET A 73 12.78 23.25 10.50
CA MET A 73 14.13 23.73 10.20
C MET A 73 14.57 23.42 8.75
N GLY A 74 13.67 22.93 7.90
CA GLY A 74 13.98 22.59 6.50
C GLY A 74 14.70 21.24 6.30
N ILE A 75 14.85 20.45 7.34
CA ILE A 75 15.62 19.19 7.33
C ILE A 75 15.07 18.19 6.33
N CYS A 76 13.75 17.96 6.35
CA CYS A 76 13.10 17.06 5.40
C CYS A 76 13.34 17.52 3.95
N SER A 77 13.14 18.81 3.68
CA SER A 77 13.40 19.40 2.36
C SER A 77 14.85 19.22 1.90
N ALA A 78 15.81 19.39 2.81
CA ALA A 78 17.23 19.22 2.49
C ALA A 78 17.58 17.78 2.11
N MET A 79 17.02 16.79 2.83
CA MET A 79 17.19 15.37 2.49
C MET A 79 16.56 15.00 1.15
N MET A 80 15.35 15.47 0.87
CA MET A 80 14.67 15.27 -0.41
C MET A 80 15.46 15.91 -1.56
N GLN A 81 15.91 17.16 -1.37
CA GLN A 81 16.71 17.87 -2.36
C GLN A 81 18.00 17.11 -2.70
N ARG A 82 18.66 16.54 -1.68
CA ARG A 82 19.86 15.71 -1.88
C ARG A 82 19.59 14.47 -2.75
N MET A 83 18.44 13.81 -2.57
CA MET A 83 18.04 12.68 -3.41
C MET A 83 17.73 13.13 -4.84
N ILE A 84 16.97 14.23 -5.01
CA ILE A 84 16.67 14.80 -6.33
C ILE A 84 17.97 15.06 -7.11
N GLU A 85 18.93 15.72 -6.48
CA GLU A 85 20.25 16.00 -7.09
C GLU A 85 21.01 14.71 -7.46
N THR A 86 20.83 13.65 -6.69
CA THR A 86 21.47 12.36 -6.93
C THR A 86 20.82 11.67 -8.12
N VAL A 87 19.50 11.66 -8.18
CA VAL A 87 18.70 11.08 -9.27
C VAL A 87 18.96 11.82 -10.58
N GLN A 88 19.01 13.16 -10.56
CA GLN A 88 19.29 13.97 -11.74
C GLN A 88 20.69 13.74 -12.37
N LYS A 89 21.62 13.18 -11.60
CA LYS A 89 22.96 12.80 -12.08
C LYS A 89 23.02 11.35 -12.58
N SER A 90 21.95 10.59 -12.42
CA SER A 90 21.85 9.19 -12.83
C SER A 90 21.28 9.08 -14.24
N ASP A 91 21.88 8.25 -15.09
CA ASP A 91 21.31 7.88 -16.38
C ASP A 91 20.22 6.79 -16.26
N TYR A 92 20.07 6.20 -15.09
CA TYR A 92 19.15 5.10 -14.86
C TYR A 92 17.78 5.57 -14.35
N PHE A 93 17.76 6.45 -13.35
CA PHE A 93 16.53 6.94 -12.76
C PHE A 93 15.90 8.06 -13.59
N THR A 94 14.56 8.08 -13.62
CA THR A 94 13.78 9.08 -14.37
C THR A 94 13.26 10.21 -13.48
N GLY A 95 13.17 10.01 -12.15
CA GLY A 95 12.69 11.02 -11.22
C GLY A 95 12.57 10.52 -9.79
N VAL A 96 12.01 11.35 -8.94
CA VAL A 96 11.61 11.03 -7.56
C VAL A 96 10.10 11.15 -7.46
N CYS A 97 9.45 10.20 -6.80
CA CYS A 97 8.00 10.23 -6.60
C CYS A 97 7.61 9.93 -5.14
N ALA A 98 6.38 10.24 -4.79
CA ALA A 98 5.77 9.86 -3.51
C ALA A 98 4.28 9.61 -3.71
N GLN A 99 3.74 8.62 -2.99
CA GLN A 99 2.31 8.35 -2.94
C GLN A 99 1.85 8.35 -1.47
N TYR A 100 0.79 9.10 -1.17
CA TYR A 100 0.33 9.25 0.21
C TYR A 100 -1.15 9.63 0.29
N MET A 101 -1.80 9.26 1.40
CA MET A 101 -3.17 9.68 1.68
C MET A 101 -3.21 11.15 2.09
N LYS A 102 -4.23 11.88 1.65
CA LYS A 102 -4.47 13.28 2.01
C LYS A 102 -4.64 13.44 3.52
N LEU A 103 -5.46 12.58 4.12
CA LEU A 103 -5.84 12.70 5.52
C LEU A 103 -4.61 12.54 6.44
N GLY A 104 -4.34 13.55 7.24
CA GLY A 104 -3.23 13.58 8.20
C GLY A 104 -1.85 13.91 7.60
N ASN A 105 -1.79 14.14 6.27
CA ASN A 105 -0.55 14.38 5.54
C ASN A 105 -0.50 15.74 4.82
N GLU A 106 -1.29 16.70 5.26
CA GLU A 106 -1.35 18.03 4.64
C GLU A 106 0.03 18.73 4.63
N ILE A 107 0.81 18.53 5.70
CA ILE A 107 2.15 19.14 5.81
C ILE A 107 3.11 18.53 4.79
N ILE A 108 3.01 17.24 4.47
CA ILE A 108 3.90 16.61 3.48
C ILE A 108 3.69 17.20 2.08
N SER A 109 2.43 17.51 1.72
CA SER A 109 2.12 18.19 0.45
C SER A 109 2.84 19.53 0.32
N GLU A 110 2.88 20.32 1.41
CA GLU A 110 3.57 21.61 1.42
C GLU A 110 5.09 21.43 1.29
N VAL A 111 5.65 20.46 2.01
CA VAL A 111 7.09 20.15 1.95
C VAL A 111 7.48 19.73 0.54
N LEU A 112 6.74 18.80 -0.08
CA LEU A 112 6.99 18.32 -1.43
C LEU A 112 6.93 19.46 -2.45
N LYS A 113 5.91 20.30 -2.41
CA LYS A 113 5.80 21.51 -3.26
C LYS A 113 6.97 22.46 -3.08
N THR A 114 7.45 22.62 -1.84
CA THR A 114 8.59 23.52 -1.54
C THR A 114 9.89 23.05 -2.21
N VAL A 115 10.07 21.75 -2.40
CA VAL A 115 11.25 21.18 -3.08
C VAL A 115 11.03 20.93 -4.56
N GLY A 116 9.90 21.37 -5.11
CA GLY A 116 9.63 21.40 -6.55
C GLY A 116 8.78 20.28 -7.11
N PHE A 117 8.20 19.42 -6.25
CA PHE A 117 7.29 18.38 -6.73
C PHE A 117 6.00 18.98 -7.30
N GLU A 118 5.55 18.43 -8.41
CA GLU A 118 4.16 18.52 -8.84
C GLU A 118 3.34 17.54 -8.03
N VAL A 119 2.27 18.03 -7.38
CA VAL A 119 1.41 17.21 -6.51
C VAL A 119 0.03 17.14 -7.14
N GLU A 120 -0.35 15.95 -7.54
CA GLU A 120 -1.62 15.65 -8.19
C GLU A 120 -2.51 14.82 -7.27
N GLU A 121 -3.81 15.14 -7.28
CA GLU A 121 -4.82 14.32 -6.61
C GLU A 121 -5.16 13.15 -7.53
N GLN A 122 -5.07 11.93 -7.01
CA GLN A 122 -5.48 10.77 -7.78
C GLN A 122 -7.00 10.67 -7.85
N GLU A 123 -7.52 10.26 -8.98
CA GLU A 123 -8.97 10.13 -9.23
C GLU A 123 -9.63 9.06 -8.33
N TRP A 124 -8.85 8.13 -7.79
CA TRP A 124 -9.34 6.98 -7.06
C TRP A 124 -9.41 7.25 -5.56
N PRO A 125 -10.61 7.28 -4.95
CA PRO A 125 -10.75 7.44 -3.52
C PRO A 125 -10.28 6.20 -2.76
N VAL A 126 -9.77 6.43 -1.55
CA VAL A 126 -9.44 5.39 -0.59
C VAL A 126 -10.43 5.42 0.55
N TYR A 127 -10.93 4.27 0.93
CA TYR A 127 -11.85 4.10 2.05
C TYR A 127 -11.16 3.42 3.21
N THR A 128 -11.37 3.94 4.41
CA THR A 128 -10.88 3.33 5.66
C THR A 128 -12.03 3.10 6.62
N PHE A 129 -12.04 1.94 7.27
CA PHE A 129 -13.06 1.57 8.27
C PHE A 129 -12.52 0.53 9.24
N LYS A 130 -13.25 0.29 10.31
CA LYS A 130 -12.91 -0.79 11.26
C LYS A 130 -13.48 -2.12 10.79
N LEU A 131 -12.68 -3.18 10.90
CA LEU A 131 -13.07 -4.54 10.51
C LEU A 131 -14.38 -5.00 11.19
N ASN A 132 -14.57 -4.68 12.47
CA ASN A 132 -15.77 -5.04 13.23
C ASN A 132 -17.06 -4.34 12.72
N GLU A 133 -16.94 -3.19 12.06
CA GLU A 133 -18.07 -2.47 11.46
C GLU A 133 -18.63 -3.21 10.24
N ALA A 134 -17.75 -3.92 9.51
CA ALA A 134 -18.13 -4.68 8.33
C ALA A 134 -18.74 -6.06 8.62
N ILE A 135 -18.35 -6.70 9.72
CA ILE A 135 -18.71 -8.11 10.02
C ILE A 135 -20.20 -8.32 10.32
N GLY A 136 -20.88 -7.32 10.88
CA GLY A 136 -22.30 -7.38 11.25
C GLY A 136 -23.28 -7.35 10.07
N LEU A 137 -22.82 -7.24 8.85
CA LEU A 137 -23.68 -7.01 7.69
C LEU A 137 -24.34 -8.30 7.21
N GLN A 138 -25.66 -8.25 7.04
CA GLN A 138 -26.48 -9.39 6.60
C GLN A 138 -26.03 -9.97 5.24
N LEU A 139 -25.40 -9.17 4.41
CA LEU A 139 -24.96 -9.57 3.07
C LEU A 139 -23.96 -10.72 3.08
N PHE A 140 -23.10 -10.76 4.08
CA PHE A 140 -22.09 -11.80 4.23
C PHE A 140 -22.68 -13.13 4.73
N THR A 141 -23.99 -13.14 5.05
CA THR A 141 -24.70 -14.33 5.48
C THR A 141 -25.51 -15.00 4.37
N ILE A 142 -25.68 -14.32 3.21
CA ILE A 142 -26.50 -14.78 2.12
C ILE A 142 -25.78 -15.90 1.34
N ASN A 143 -26.35 -17.10 1.33
CA ASN A 143 -26.01 -18.26 0.49
C ASN A 143 -24.57 -18.84 0.58
N LYS A 144 -24.07 -19.09 1.79
CA LYS A 144 -22.82 -19.82 2.02
C LYS A 144 -22.67 -21.14 1.22
N LYS A 145 -23.77 -21.83 0.90
CA LYS A 145 -23.72 -23.12 0.20
C LYS A 145 -23.44 -23.01 -1.30
N MET A 146 -23.87 -21.92 -1.95
CA MET A 146 -23.81 -21.81 -3.42
C MET A 146 -22.40 -21.52 -3.95
N PHE A 147 -21.58 -20.83 -3.16
CA PHE A 147 -20.23 -20.39 -3.59
C PHE A 147 -19.11 -21.13 -2.88
N LYS A 148 -19.39 -21.82 -1.76
CA LYS A 148 -18.38 -22.40 -0.87
C LYS A 148 -17.41 -23.35 -1.57
N ASP A 149 -17.91 -24.14 -2.52
CA ASP A 149 -17.11 -25.18 -3.17
C ASP A 149 -16.28 -24.63 -4.34
N ARG A 150 -16.44 -23.34 -4.68
CA ARG A 150 -15.74 -22.67 -5.78
C ARG A 150 -14.81 -21.55 -5.33
N ILE A 151 -14.85 -21.20 -4.04
CA ILE A 151 -13.96 -20.19 -3.46
C ILE A 151 -12.87 -20.90 -2.68
N CYS A 152 -11.63 -20.62 -3.06
CA CYS A 152 -10.45 -21.08 -2.32
C CYS A 152 -9.50 -19.91 -2.03
N SER A 153 -8.60 -20.14 -1.09
CA SER A 153 -7.52 -19.19 -0.85
C SER A 153 -6.49 -19.24 -2.00
N ILE A 154 -5.76 -18.14 -2.19
CA ILE A 154 -4.71 -18.13 -3.23
C ILE A 154 -3.58 -19.11 -2.92
N GLY A 155 -3.36 -19.45 -1.63
CA GLY A 155 -2.41 -20.48 -1.23
C GLY A 155 -2.83 -21.90 -1.65
N GLU A 156 -4.14 -22.14 -1.84
CA GLU A 156 -4.69 -23.42 -2.31
C GLU A 156 -4.86 -23.46 -3.83
N CYS A 157 -4.80 -22.29 -4.50
CA CYS A 157 -4.98 -22.19 -5.95
C CYS A 157 -3.70 -22.67 -6.67
N GLU A 158 -3.90 -23.49 -7.70
CA GLU A 158 -2.81 -24.03 -8.53
C GLU A 158 -2.02 -22.91 -9.24
N ASP A 159 -0.70 -23.02 -9.29
CA ASP A 159 0.16 -22.02 -9.92
C ASP A 159 -0.13 -21.83 -11.43
N ILE A 160 -0.54 -22.91 -12.10
CA ILE A 160 -0.94 -22.83 -13.52
C ILE A 160 -2.16 -21.93 -13.71
N THR A 161 -3.13 -22.01 -12.79
CA THR A 161 -4.35 -21.19 -12.80
C THR A 161 -4.03 -19.73 -12.52
N LYS A 162 -3.18 -19.46 -11.53
CA LYS A 162 -2.66 -18.10 -11.22
C LYS A 162 -1.96 -17.49 -12.43
N LYS A 163 -1.09 -18.26 -13.10
CA LYS A 163 -0.35 -17.81 -14.28
C LYS A 163 -1.27 -17.51 -15.45
N ARG A 164 -2.28 -18.34 -15.71
CA ARG A 164 -3.29 -18.10 -16.75
C ARG A 164 -4.06 -16.81 -16.48
N PHE A 165 -4.47 -16.61 -15.24
CA PHE A 165 -5.18 -15.38 -14.85
C PHE A 165 -4.29 -14.13 -15.04
N SER A 166 -3.05 -14.13 -14.56
CA SER A 166 -2.11 -13.03 -14.78
C SER A 166 -1.93 -12.72 -16.28
N ASN A 167 -1.80 -13.74 -17.13
CA ASN A 167 -1.68 -13.55 -18.56
C ASN A 167 -2.96 -12.97 -19.18
N LYS A 168 -4.14 -13.40 -18.72
CA LYS A 168 -5.44 -12.86 -19.16
C LYS A 168 -5.50 -11.36 -18.85
N LEU A 169 -5.12 -10.94 -17.65
CA LEU A 169 -5.10 -9.53 -17.27
C LEU A 169 -4.12 -8.70 -18.09
N MET A 170 -2.94 -9.25 -18.39
CA MET A 170 -1.94 -8.56 -19.23
C MET A 170 -2.44 -8.30 -20.67
N VAL A 171 -3.30 -9.17 -21.19
CA VAL A 171 -3.85 -9.05 -22.55
C VAL A 171 -5.06 -8.13 -22.61
N SER A 172 -5.87 -8.09 -21.54
CA SER A 172 -7.14 -7.36 -21.55
C SER A 172 -7.00 -5.84 -21.55
N ASN A 173 -5.86 -5.30 -21.11
CA ASN A 173 -5.66 -3.86 -20.87
C ASN A 173 -6.74 -3.20 -19.97
N GLU A 174 -7.54 -4.00 -19.26
CA GLU A 174 -8.71 -3.52 -18.50
C GLU A 174 -8.34 -3.06 -17.10
N ILE A 175 -7.08 -3.26 -16.69
CA ILE A 175 -6.73 -3.12 -15.27
C ILE A 175 -5.56 -2.15 -15.08
N ASN A 176 -5.87 -1.11 -14.40
CA ASN A 176 -4.95 -0.21 -13.74
C ASN A 176 -5.50 -0.05 -12.29
N PRO A 177 -4.76 -0.28 -11.22
CA PRO A 177 -3.32 -0.07 -11.03
C PRO A 177 -2.58 -1.28 -10.42
N ILE A 178 -2.81 -2.49 -10.87
CA ILE A 178 -2.02 -3.63 -10.39
C ILE A 178 -0.74 -3.78 -11.21
N GLU A 179 0.38 -4.04 -10.53
CA GLU A 179 1.61 -4.42 -11.21
C GLU A 179 1.46 -5.81 -11.82
N LEU A 180 1.66 -5.90 -13.11
CA LEU A 180 1.62 -7.17 -13.85
C LEU A 180 3.04 -7.58 -14.26
N PRO A 181 3.38 -8.84 -14.13
CA PRO A 181 2.57 -9.96 -13.61
C PRO A 181 2.33 -9.85 -12.10
N ILE A 182 1.18 -10.37 -11.63
CA ILE A 182 0.85 -10.36 -10.19
C ILE A 182 1.92 -11.09 -9.40
N MET A 183 2.49 -10.41 -8.41
CA MET A 183 3.42 -11.01 -7.43
C MET A 183 2.61 -11.67 -6.32
N TRP A 184 2.18 -12.93 -6.56
CA TRP A 184 1.24 -13.66 -5.70
C TRP A 184 1.74 -13.83 -4.26
N GLU A 185 3.05 -13.93 -4.06
CA GLU A 185 3.71 -14.06 -2.76
C GLU A 185 3.64 -12.80 -1.88
N LYS A 186 3.34 -11.65 -2.47
CA LYS A 186 3.16 -10.38 -1.76
C LYS A 186 1.89 -10.38 -0.91
N TYR A 187 0.87 -11.13 -1.35
CA TYR A 187 -0.45 -11.12 -0.74
C TYR A 187 -0.61 -12.22 0.30
N ASP A 188 -1.50 -12.00 1.27
CA ASP A 188 -1.82 -13.00 2.29
C ASP A 188 -2.41 -14.25 1.64
N GLN A 189 -1.70 -15.38 1.81
CA GLN A 189 -1.99 -16.63 1.12
C GLN A 189 -3.27 -17.31 1.60
N GLN A 190 -3.76 -16.96 2.78
CA GLN A 190 -4.96 -17.54 3.39
C GLN A 190 -6.18 -16.65 3.21
N LEU A 191 -6.03 -15.33 3.47
CA LEU A 191 -7.14 -14.39 3.36
C LEU A 191 -7.48 -14.02 1.92
N SER A 192 -6.48 -13.89 1.04
CA SER A 192 -6.75 -13.62 -0.37
C SER A 192 -7.53 -14.78 -0.98
N LYS A 193 -8.62 -14.48 -1.69
CA LYS A 193 -9.55 -15.48 -2.22
C LYS A 193 -9.69 -15.35 -3.75
N VAL A 194 -9.90 -16.49 -4.38
CA VAL A 194 -10.30 -16.61 -5.78
C VAL A 194 -11.62 -17.37 -5.91
N TYR A 195 -12.42 -17.01 -6.88
CA TYR A 195 -13.58 -17.79 -7.30
C TYR A 195 -13.25 -18.49 -8.62
N LEU A 196 -13.41 -19.81 -8.62
CA LEU A 196 -13.13 -20.67 -9.76
C LEU A 196 -14.44 -21.05 -10.48
N GLU A 197 -14.48 -20.89 -11.77
CA GLU A 197 -15.55 -21.42 -12.61
C GLU A 197 -15.43 -22.95 -12.76
N SER A 198 -16.41 -23.56 -13.40
CA SER A 198 -16.47 -25.04 -13.58
C SER A 198 -15.32 -25.58 -14.42
N ASP A 199 -14.70 -24.76 -15.23
CA ASP A 199 -13.53 -25.06 -16.07
C ASP A 199 -12.18 -24.81 -15.35
N GLY A 200 -12.25 -24.33 -14.10
CA GLY A 200 -11.06 -24.01 -13.29
C GLY A 200 -10.46 -22.63 -13.56
N GLU A 201 -11.09 -21.78 -14.38
CA GLU A 201 -10.62 -20.42 -14.59
C GLU A 201 -11.05 -19.49 -13.45
N ILE A 202 -10.21 -18.50 -13.14
CA ILE A 202 -10.54 -17.46 -12.15
C ILE A 202 -11.46 -16.44 -12.79
N SER A 203 -12.66 -16.26 -12.22
CA SER A 203 -13.63 -15.23 -12.63
C SER A 203 -13.82 -14.11 -11.61
N ALA A 204 -13.38 -14.32 -10.37
CA ALA A 204 -13.30 -13.25 -9.39
C ALA A 204 -12.08 -13.47 -8.46
N ILE A 205 -11.51 -12.38 -7.98
CA ILE A 205 -10.36 -12.40 -7.07
C ILE A 205 -10.42 -11.21 -6.12
N VAL A 206 -9.98 -11.44 -4.89
CA VAL A 206 -9.72 -10.39 -3.89
C VAL A 206 -8.36 -10.67 -3.28
N LEU A 207 -7.42 -9.76 -3.45
CA LEU A 207 -6.07 -9.85 -2.90
C LEU A 207 -5.94 -8.95 -1.68
N ILE A 208 -5.47 -9.54 -0.60
CA ILE A 208 -5.28 -8.87 0.70
C ILE A 208 -3.79 -8.75 0.97
N GLU A 209 -3.36 -7.54 1.27
CA GLU A 209 -2.02 -7.28 1.80
C GLU A 209 -2.13 -6.93 3.29
N LYS A 210 -1.40 -7.66 4.13
CA LYS A 210 -1.34 -7.38 5.56
C LYS A 210 -0.25 -6.36 5.83
N LYS A 211 -0.63 -5.22 6.39
CA LYS A 211 0.27 -4.20 6.93
C LYS A 211 0.20 -4.22 8.46
N LYS A 212 1.10 -3.53 9.14
CA LYS A 212 1.12 -3.47 10.61
C LYS A 212 -0.17 -2.91 11.19
N ASP A 213 -0.61 -1.77 10.68
CA ASP A 213 -1.69 -0.98 11.26
C ASP A 213 -3.02 -1.12 10.52
N TYR A 214 -3.02 -1.76 9.34
CA TYR A 214 -4.23 -1.97 8.55
C TYR A 214 -4.11 -3.20 7.64
N MET A 215 -5.25 -3.72 7.26
CA MET A 215 -5.40 -4.74 6.23
C MET A 215 -5.86 -4.04 4.94
N GLU A 216 -5.10 -4.19 3.88
CA GLU A 216 -5.42 -3.58 2.59
C GLU A 216 -6.11 -4.59 1.67
N VAL A 217 -7.27 -4.20 1.14
CA VAL A 217 -7.84 -4.83 -0.04
C VAL A 217 -7.11 -4.23 -1.25
N ALA A 218 -5.95 -4.82 -1.56
CA ALA A 218 -5.02 -4.27 -2.52
C ALA A 218 -5.48 -4.42 -3.97
N PHE A 219 -6.30 -5.43 -4.24
CA PHE A 219 -6.86 -5.67 -5.56
C PHE A 219 -8.16 -6.47 -5.47
N ALA A 220 -9.12 -6.09 -6.29
CA ALA A 220 -10.36 -6.80 -6.48
C ALA A 220 -10.76 -6.80 -7.95
N TYR A 221 -11.15 -7.96 -8.45
CA TYR A 221 -11.62 -8.13 -9.83
C TYR A 221 -12.79 -9.11 -9.87
N VAL A 222 -13.81 -8.77 -10.64
CA VAL A 222 -14.98 -9.60 -10.87
C VAL A 222 -15.37 -9.51 -12.35
N ASN A 223 -15.45 -10.63 -13.03
CA ASN A 223 -15.87 -10.67 -14.42
C ASN A 223 -17.37 -11.05 -14.54
N ASP A 224 -17.69 -12.34 -14.40
CA ASP A 224 -18.99 -12.87 -14.82
C ASP A 224 -19.97 -13.11 -13.65
N ASN A 225 -19.50 -13.11 -12.41
CA ASN A 225 -20.34 -13.45 -11.25
C ASN A 225 -20.25 -12.41 -10.12
N PRO A 226 -20.94 -11.26 -10.25
CA PRO A 226 -20.89 -10.20 -9.25
C PRO A 226 -21.42 -10.64 -7.88
N TYR A 227 -22.21 -11.70 -7.79
CA TYR A 227 -22.74 -12.21 -6.51
C TYR A 227 -21.69 -12.97 -5.70
N ALA A 228 -20.61 -13.48 -6.33
CA ALA A 228 -19.52 -14.12 -5.61
C ALA A 228 -18.71 -13.12 -4.78
N PHE A 229 -18.57 -11.88 -5.25
CA PHE A 229 -17.73 -10.87 -4.64
C PHE A 229 -18.13 -10.50 -3.20
N PRO A 230 -19.38 -10.11 -2.89
CA PRO A 230 -19.79 -9.84 -1.51
C PRO A 230 -19.56 -11.01 -0.57
N TYR A 231 -19.74 -12.24 -1.07
CA TYR A 231 -19.48 -13.44 -0.29
C TYR A 231 -17.99 -13.64 -0.01
N MET A 232 -17.12 -13.39 -1.00
CA MET A 232 -15.66 -13.44 -0.83
C MET A 232 -15.20 -12.43 0.20
N ILE A 233 -15.58 -11.16 0.06
CA ILE A 233 -15.25 -10.08 1.01
C ILE A 233 -15.74 -10.43 2.41
N GLY A 234 -16.99 -10.89 2.54
CA GLY A 234 -17.54 -11.27 3.83
C GLY A 234 -16.79 -12.42 4.49
N SER A 235 -16.37 -13.43 3.70
CA SER A 235 -15.58 -14.54 4.22
C SER A 235 -14.19 -14.10 4.67
N ILE A 236 -13.56 -13.19 3.92
CA ILE A 236 -12.26 -12.59 4.26
C ILE A 236 -12.35 -11.85 5.59
N PHE A 237 -13.33 -10.95 5.73
CA PHE A 237 -13.48 -10.15 6.95
C PHE A 237 -13.84 -11.01 8.16
N ALA A 238 -14.70 -12.02 7.99
CA ALA A 238 -15.04 -12.95 9.07
C ALA A 238 -13.82 -13.80 9.50
N GLU A 239 -13.00 -14.23 8.54
CA GLU A 239 -11.79 -14.98 8.83
C GLU A 239 -10.73 -14.09 9.50
N ALA A 240 -10.49 -12.88 9.00
CA ALA A 240 -9.60 -11.92 9.61
C ALA A 240 -10.01 -11.58 11.04
N HIS A 241 -11.31 -11.35 11.29
CA HIS A 241 -11.82 -11.09 12.63
C HIS A 241 -11.65 -12.27 13.58
N SER A 242 -11.84 -13.51 13.12
CA SER A 242 -11.61 -14.69 13.95
C SER A 242 -10.15 -14.84 14.40
N ARG A 243 -9.25 -14.15 13.71
CA ARG A 243 -7.80 -14.11 13.96
C ARG A 243 -7.33 -12.72 14.39
N TYR A 244 -8.19 -11.95 15.10
CA TYR A 244 -7.94 -10.54 15.41
C TYR A 244 -6.57 -10.26 16.05
N MET A 245 -5.97 -11.24 16.72
CA MET A 245 -4.62 -11.11 17.30
C MET A 245 -3.52 -11.02 16.21
N ASP A 246 -3.81 -11.54 15.00
CA ASP A 246 -2.86 -11.59 13.88
C ASP A 246 -3.14 -10.52 12.83
N TYR A 247 -4.31 -9.87 12.87
CA TYR A 247 -4.75 -8.90 11.87
C TYR A 247 -5.12 -7.56 12.49
N PRO A 248 -4.75 -6.45 11.87
CA PRO A 248 -5.10 -5.12 12.33
C PRO A 248 -6.61 -4.88 12.22
N GLU A 249 -7.14 -4.06 13.14
CA GLU A 249 -8.54 -3.67 13.13
C GLU A 249 -8.95 -2.79 11.95
N ASN A 250 -8.01 -2.06 11.37
CA ASN A 250 -8.29 -1.12 10.29
C ASN A 250 -8.28 -1.84 8.95
N VAL A 251 -9.23 -1.50 8.09
CA VAL A 251 -9.29 -1.94 6.70
C VAL A 251 -9.12 -0.73 5.80
N LEU A 252 -8.32 -0.87 4.76
CA LEU A 252 -8.13 0.09 3.69
C LEU A 252 -8.57 -0.54 2.37
N VAL A 253 -9.37 0.19 1.60
CA VAL A 253 -9.83 -0.24 0.27
C VAL A 253 -9.63 0.91 -0.71
N THR A 254 -8.83 0.70 -1.73
CA THR A 254 -8.76 1.63 -2.86
C THR A 254 -9.87 1.30 -3.84
N SER A 255 -10.76 2.24 -4.08
CA SER A 255 -11.82 2.07 -5.07
C SER A 255 -11.32 2.38 -6.46
N LEU A 256 -11.80 1.62 -7.43
CA LEU A 256 -11.44 1.77 -8.84
C LEU A 256 -12.64 2.14 -9.72
N ASP A 257 -13.85 2.14 -9.16
CA ASP A 257 -15.05 2.55 -9.87
C ASP A 257 -16.20 2.96 -8.92
N ASP A 258 -17.13 3.74 -9.45
CA ASP A 258 -18.32 4.22 -8.74
C ASP A 258 -19.21 3.09 -8.18
N THR A 259 -19.17 1.90 -8.75
CA THR A 259 -19.99 0.76 -8.31
C THR A 259 -19.42 0.20 -7.02
N VAL A 260 -18.10 0.06 -6.94
CA VAL A 260 -17.38 -0.34 -5.71
C VAL A 260 -17.64 0.69 -4.61
N ASP A 261 -17.58 1.98 -4.91
CA ASP A 261 -17.85 3.06 -3.96
C ASP A 261 -19.25 2.96 -3.36
N LYS A 262 -20.26 2.85 -4.22
CA LYS A 262 -21.66 2.74 -3.78
C LYS A 262 -21.90 1.47 -2.97
N LEU A 263 -21.32 0.35 -3.37
CA LEU A 263 -21.42 -0.90 -2.63
C LEU A 263 -20.72 -0.80 -1.28
N LEU A 264 -19.50 -0.26 -1.24
CA LEU A 264 -18.75 -0.12 -0.01
C LEU A 264 -19.49 0.77 0.99
N LEU A 265 -19.94 1.95 0.58
CA LEU A 265 -20.69 2.88 1.43
C LEU A 265 -22.07 2.33 1.84
N TYR A 266 -22.70 1.51 1.00
CA TYR A 266 -23.93 0.82 1.36
C TYR A 266 -23.69 -0.22 2.46
N PHE A 267 -22.59 -0.97 2.39
CA PHE A 267 -22.25 -2.03 3.34
C PHE A 267 -21.57 -1.52 4.60
N VAL A 268 -20.73 -0.51 4.46
CA VAL A 268 -20.01 0.11 5.58
C VAL A 268 -20.26 1.61 5.58
N PRO A 269 -21.45 2.07 6.02
CA PRO A 269 -21.79 3.50 6.01
C PRO A 269 -20.85 4.38 6.85
N SER A 270 -20.10 3.77 7.77
CA SER A 270 -19.09 4.41 8.61
C SER A 270 -17.73 4.58 7.91
N ALA A 271 -17.54 4.00 6.73
CA ALA A 271 -16.29 4.10 6.00
C ALA A 271 -15.96 5.58 5.72
N ARG A 272 -14.71 5.95 6.02
CA ARG A 272 -14.21 7.30 5.79
C ARG A 272 -13.52 7.34 4.45
N GLN A 273 -14.01 8.19 3.57
CA GLN A 273 -13.38 8.44 2.29
C GLN A 273 -12.25 9.46 2.44
N THR A 274 -11.12 9.17 1.82
CA THR A 274 -10.01 10.10 1.61
C THR A 274 -9.50 9.97 0.18
N LEU A 275 -8.66 10.92 -0.24
CA LEU A 275 -8.04 10.90 -1.54
C LEU A 275 -6.57 10.52 -1.41
N MET A 276 -6.03 9.91 -2.47
CA MET A 276 -4.61 9.71 -2.62
C MET A 276 -4.00 10.87 -3.38
N TYR A 277 -2.78 11.24 -3.01
CA TYR A 277 -1.95 12.15 -3.76
C TYR A 277 -0.77 11.40 -4.37
N TYR A 278 -0.43 11.78 -5.59
CA TYR A 278 0.81 11.42 -6.24
C TYR A 278 1.65 12.67 -6.44
N ALA A 279 2.89 12.63 -6.02
CA ALA A 279 3.84 13.71 -6.20
C ALA A 279 5.02 13.20 -7.02
N HIS A 280 5.51 14.01 -7.95
CA HIS A 280 6.66 13.63 -8.80
C HIS A 280 7.49 14.86 -9.18
N ILE A 281 8.74 14.62 -9.48
CA ILE A 281 9.70 15.59 -9.98
C ILE A 281 10.73 14.93 -10.91
#